data_2464f363edc3ab64c8b4a895f568a2bc
#
_entry.id   2464f363edc3ab64c8b4a895f568a2bc
#
_cell.length_a   1.000
_cell.length_b   1.000
_cell.length_c   1.000
_cell.angle_alpha   90.00
_cell.angle_beta   90.00
_cell.angle_gamma   90.00
#
_symmetry.space_group_name_H-M   'P 1'
#
loop_
_entity.id
_entity.type
_entity.pdbx_description
1 polymer ?
#
loop_
_entity_poly.entity_id
_entity_poly.type
_entity_poly.pdbx_seq_one_letter_code
_entity_poly.pdbx_strand_id
1 'polypeptide(L)'
;SNYYNDLREKLIKSLAYIEAKIDFAEDDLPESVLKDVQKSIKEVHHSIKKILEDHKVGEKIRNGFVVSIIGEVNSGKSSLLNLLSKRDAAIVSDEKGTTRDIIEVYLNVDGYPVILADTAGIRDSKNKTEIKGISLAINKSKESDLNLIMIDNSSKFIDHKIKNLINDDCIVVLNKSDINNKQNHNLGEKNVVLISVKNNQNIIE
;
A
#
# COMPACT_ATOMS: atom_id res chain seq x y z
N SER A 1 0.30 -32.25 -1.06
CA SER A 1 0.01 -31.75 -2.41
C SER A 1 1.24 -32.00 -3.28
N ASN A 2 1.04 -32.54 -4.48
CA ASN A 2 2.11 -32.94 -5.40
C ASN A 2 3.13 -31.82 -5.69
N TYR A 3 2.66 -30.58 -5.70
CA TYR A 3 3.50 -29.41 -6.00
C TYR A 3 4.69 -29.22 -5.04
N TYR A 4 4.46 -29.29 -3.73
CA TYR A 4 5.55 -29.15 -2.74
C TYR A 4 6.50 -30.34 -2.78
N ASN A 5 6.00 -31.52 -3.13
CA ASN A 5 6.84 -32.71 -3.33
C ASN A 5 7.78 -32.53 -4.53
N ASP A 6 7.30 -31.97 -5.65
CA ASP A 6 8.13 -31.66 -6.82
C ASP A 6 9.26 -30.68 -6.49
N LEU A 7 8.95 -29.62 -5.73
CA LEU A 7 9.97 -28.67 -5.28
C LEU A 7 11.00 -29.33 -4.37
N ARG A 8 10.53 -30.16 -3.45
CA ARG A 8 11.40 -30.94 -2.54
C ARG A 8 12.31 -31.90 -3.30
N GLU A 9 11.77 -32.64 -4.28
CA GLU A 9 12.56 -33.57 -5.09
C GLU A 9 13.64 -32.84 -5.90
N LYS A 10 13.31 -31.69 -6.50
CA LYS A 10 14.29 -30.84 -7.20
C LYS A 10 15.44 -30.41 -6.27
N LEU A 11 15.13 -30.04 -5.03
CA LEU A 11 16.15 -29.63 -4.05
C LEU A 11 17.00 -30.82 -3.60
N ILE A 12 16.39 -31.98 -3.31
CA ILE A 12 17.11 -33.21 -2.93
C ILE A 12 18.05 -33.64 -4.04
N LYS A 13 17.59 -33.64 -5.29
CA LYS A 13 18.41 -33.97 -6.45
C LYS A 13 19.57 -33.01 -6.61
N SER A 14 19.34 -31.71 -6.42
CA SER A 14 20.39 -30.69 -6.47
C SER A 14 21.43 -30.89 -5.37
N LEU A 15 20.98 -31.24 -4.15
CA LEU A 15 21.86 -31.54 -3.03
C LEU A 15 22.74 -32.77 -3.31
N ALA A 16 22.12 -33.86 -3.78
CA ALA A 16 22.83 -35.10 -4.12
C ALA A 16 23.93 -34.87 -5.18
N TYR A 17 23.69 -34.00 -6.17
CA TYR A 17 24.71 -33.65 -7.15
C TYR A 17 25.87 -32.85 -6.53
N ILE A 18 25.58 -31.97 -5.59
CA ILE A 18 26.62 -31.19 -4.90
C ILE A 18 27.44 -32.12 -3.99
N GLU A 19 26.80 -33.01 -3.24
CA GLU A 19 27.47 -34.01 -2.39
C GLU A 19 28.39 -34.94 -3.23
N ALA A 20 27.87 -35.46 -4.35
CA ALA A 20 28.67 -36.26 -5.26
C ALA A 20 29.90 -35.51 -5.79
N LYS A 21 29.77 -34.20 -6.07
CA LYS A 21 30.91 -33.38 -6.52
C LYS A 21 31.95 -33.15 -5.42
N ILE A 22 31.53 -33.13 -4.17
CA ILE A 22 32.43 -32.99 -3.01
C ILE A 22 33.14 -34.31 -2.73
N ASP A 23 32.41 -35.42 -2.72
CA ASP A 23 32.92 -36.74 -2.36
C ASP A 23 33.83 -37.32 -3.44
N PHE A 24 33.56 -37.03 -4.70
CA PHE A 24 34.32 -37.49 -5.87
C PHE A 24 34.98 -36.31 -6.60
N ALA A 25 35.74 -35.50 -5.84
CA ALA A 25 36.35 -34.28 -6.37
C ALA A 25 37.42 -34.56 -7.47
N GLU A 26 37.99 -35.77 -7.50
CA GLU A 26 38.97 -36.20 -8.50
C GLU A 26 38.32 -36.75 -9.78
N ASP A 27 37.02 -37.09 -9.77
CA ASP A 27 36.30 -37.51 -10.94
C ASP A 27 35.79 -36.27 -11.72
N ASP A 28 36.03 -36.26 -13.04
CA ASP A 28 35.60 -35.21 -13.96
C ASP A 28 34.06 -35.22 -14.16
N LEU A 29 33.33 -34.82 -13.11
CA LEU A 29 31.92 -34.55 -13.27
C LEU A 29 31.72 -33.37 -14.26
N PRO A 30 30.87 -33.52 -15.28
CA PRO A 30 30.67 -32.49 -16.29
C PRO A 30 30.31 -31.14 -15.66
N GLU A 31 30.91 -30.04 -16.13
CA GLU A 31 30.55 -28.70 -15.70
C GLU A 31 29.07 -28.37 -15.90
N SER A 32 28.39 -29.09 -16.81
CA SER A 32 26.94 -29.01 -17.03
C SER A 32 26.13 -29.29 -15.76
N VAL A 33 26.61 -30.19 -14.88
CA VAL A 33 25.90 -30.56 -13.66
C VAL A 33 25.71 -29.36 -12.72
N LEU A 34 26.75 -28.53 -12.55
CA LEU A 34 26.63 -27.32 -11.74
C LEU A 34 25.66 -26.31 -12.34
N LYS A 35 25.65 -26.19 -13.68
CA LYS A 35 24.69 -25.33 -14.38
C LYS A 35 23.25 -25.84 -14.20
N ASP A 36 23.04 -27.13 -14.25
CA ASP A 36 21.72 -27.77 -14.05
C ASP A 36 21.25 -27.58 -12.59
N VAL A 37 22.13 -27.70 -11.62
CA VAL A 37 21.83 -27.41 -10.21
C VAL A 37 21.43 -25.96 -10.04
N GLN A 38 22.20 -25.01 -10.58
CA GLN A 38 21.88 -23.59 -10.50
C GLN A 38 20.54 -23.27 -11.15
N LYS A 39 20.24 -23.87 -12.28
CA LYS A 39 18.94 -23.73 -12.98
C LYS A 39 17.81 -24.24 -12.11
N SER A 40 17.95 -25.44 -11.56
CA SER A 40 16.94 -26.06 -10.70
C SER A 40 16.66 -25.22 -9.45
N ILE A 41 17.70 -24.69 -8.78
CA ILE A 41 17.53 -23.82 -7.61
C ILE A 41 16.81 -22.53 -7.99
N LYS A 42 17.14 -21.90 -9.13
CA LYS A 42 16.48 -20.69 -9.60
C LYS A 42 15.00 -20.94 -9.90
N GLU A 43 14.66 -22.08 -10.51
CA GLU A 43 13.27 -22.48 -10.76
C GLU A 43 12.48 -22.65 -9.46
N VAL A 44 13.07 -23.35 -8.47
CA VAL A 44 12.43 -23.52 -7.15
C VAL A 44 12.23 -22.18 -6.46
N HIS A 45 13.27 -21.32 -6.45
CA HIS A 45 13.18 -19.97 -5.87
C HIS A 45 12.06 -19.14 -6.54
N HIS A 46 12.02 -19.12 -7.88
CA HIS A 46 10.99 -18.40 -8.62
C HIS A 46 9.58 -18.91 -8.29
N SER A 47 9.42 -20.24 -8.23
CA SER A 47 8.15 -20.89 -7.91
C SER A 47 7.66 -20.55 -6.50
N ILE A 48 8.55 -20.56 -5.51
CA ILE A 48 8.23 -20.17 -4.14
C ILE A 48 7.88 -18.69 -4.06
N LYS A 49 8.65 -17.84 -4.73
CA LYS A 49 8.40 -16.40 -4.77
C LYS A 49 7.01 -16.10 -5.35
N LYS A 50 6.64 -16.74 -6.44
CA LYS A 50 5.32 -16.60 -7.07
C LYS A 50 4.19 -16.98 -6.10
N ILE A 51 4.32 -18.10 -5.39
CA ILE A 51 3.32 -18.52 -4.40
C ILE A 51 3.18 -17.50 -3.27
N LEU A 52 4.30 -16.97 -2.78
CA LEU A 52 4.28 -15.96 -1.72
C LEU A 52 3.61 -14.65 -2.18
N GLU A 53 3.81 -14.28 -3.43
CA GLU A 53 3.15 -13.12 -4.04
C GLU A 53 1.63 -13.37 -4.21
N ASP A 54 1.24 -14.53 -4.73
CA ASP A 54 -0.17 -14.95 -4.87
C ASP A 54 -0.89 -15.01 -3.50
N HIS A 55 -0.20 -15.50 -2.45
CA HIS A 55 -0.76 -15.51 -1.09
C HIS A 55 -0.98 -14.11 -0.53
N LYS A 56 -0.05 -13.16 -0.78
CA LYS A 56 -0.23 -11.77 -0.38
C LYS A 56 -1.47 -11.14 -1.03
N VAL A 57 -1.68 -11.39 -2.32
CA VAL A 57 -2.87 -10.92 -3.04
C VAL A 57 -4.14 -11.56 -2.47
N GLY A 58 -4.15 -12.87 -2.24
CA GLY A 58 -5.28 -13.58 -1.64
C GLY A 58 -5.60 -13.10 -0.22
N GLU A 59 -4.58 -12.77 0.57
CA GLU A 59 -4.74 -12.19 1.90
C GLU A 59 -5.36 -10.78 1.82
N LYS A 60 -4.91 -9.95 0.88
CA LYS A 60 -5.46 -8.61 0.66
C LYS A 60 -6.90 -8.65 0.18
N ILE A 61 -7.25 -9.57 -0.73
CA ILE A 61 -8.65 -9.77 -1.17
C ILE A 61 -9.54 -10.16 0.01
N ARG A 62 -9.04 -10.94 0.97
CA ARG A 62 -9.80 -11.37 2.14
C ARG A 62 -9.86 -10.31 3.24
N ASN A 63 -8.73 -9.71 3.57
CA ASN A 63 -8.58 -8.80 4.72
C ASN A 63 -8.82 -7.33 4.34
N GLY A 64 -8.78 -6.99 3.05
CA GLY A 64 -8.91 -5.64 2.52
C GLY A 64 -7.57 -4.97 2.21
N PHE A 65 -7.62 -4.06 1.26
CA PHE A 65 -6.52 -3.17 0.91
C PHE A 65 -6.57 -1.95 1.84
N VAL A 66 -5.49 -1.69 2.55
CA VAL A 66 -5.40 -0.56 3.46
C VAL A 66 -4.92 0.67 2.71
N VAL A 67 -5.75 1.70 2.69
CA VAL A 67 -5.45 2.98 2.04
C VAL A 67 -5.42 4.08 3.10
N SER A 68 -4.27 4.71 3.30
CA SER A 68 -4.16 5.84 4.22
C SER A 68 -4.47 7.17 3.54
N ILE A 69 -5.17 8.06 4.23
CA ILE A 69 -5.40 9.43 3.75
C ILE A 69 -4.52 10.38 4.57
N ILE A 70 -3.60 11.03 3.89
CA ILE A 70 -2.61 11.93 4.49
C ILE A 70 -2.76 13.33 3.87
N GLY A 71 -2.55 14.36 4.64
CA GLY A 71 -2.60 15.73 4.12
C GLY A 71 -2.62 16.75 5.25
N GLU A 72 -2.49 18.00 4.88
CA GLU A 72 -2.51 19.13 5.80
C GLU A 72 -3.84 19.27 6.53
N VAL A 73 -3.83 20.04 7.60
CA VAL A 73 -5.09 20.45 8.27
C VAL A 73 -5.97 21.19 7.26
N ASN A 74 -7.27 20.95 7.29
CA ASN A 74 -8.25 21.55 6.38
C ASN A 74 -8.09 21.19 4.88
N SER A 75 -7.27 20.22 4.51
CA SER A 75 -7.21 19.72 3.12
C SER A 75 -8.49 18.99 2.69
N GLY A 76 -9.35 18.60 3.65
CA GLY A 76 -10.65 17.97 3.39
C GLY A 76 -10.70 16.47 3.61
N LYS A 77 -9.72 15.87 4.31
CA LYS A 77 -9.66 14.42 4.57
C LYS A 77 -10.93 13.86 5.21
N SER A 78 -11.33 14.41 6.34
CA SER A 78 -12.53 13.97 7.06
C SER A 78 -13.83 14.21 6.25
N SER A 79 -13.83 15.25 5.41
CA SER A 79 -14.95 15.50 4.51
C SER A 79 -15.03 14.44 3.40
N LEU A 80 -13.89 14.02 2.85
CA LEU A 80 -13.82 12.95 1.87
C LEU A 80 -14.27 11.62 2.48
N LEU A 81 -13.75 11.27 3.65
CA LEU A 81 -14.17 10.06 4.37
C LEU A 81 -15.67 10.04 4.66
N ASN A 82 -16.22 11.14 5.16
CA ASN A 82 -17.65 11.27 5.41
C ASN A 82 -18.50 11.16 4.13
N LEU A 83 -17.97 11.63 3.01
CA LEU A 83 -18.65 11.52 1.72
C LEU A 83 -18.66 10.07 1.24
N LEU A 84 -17.52 9.40 1.30
CA LEU A 84 -17.37 8.01 0.86
C LEU A 84 -18.15 7.06 1.78
N SER A 85 -18.13 7.28 3.09
CA SER A 85 -18.88 6.45 4.06
C SER A 85 -20.40 6.51 3.88
N LYS A 86 -20.92 7.59 3.28
CA LYS A 86 -22.37 7.73 3.03
C LYS A 86 -22.81 7.07 1.72
N ARG A 87 -21.90 6.83 0.79
CA ARG A 87 -22.22 6.34 -0.55
C ARG A 87 -22.28 4.83 -0.66
N ASP A 88 -21.24 4.18 -0.20
CA ASP A 88 -21.17 2.73 -0.23
C ASP A 88 -21.51 2.27 1.18
N ALA A 89 -22.48 1.36 1.33
CA ALA A 89 -22.89 0.83 2.62
C ALA A 89 -21.66 0.36 3.40
N ALA A 90 -20.99 1.34 3.98
CA ALA A 90 -19.84 1.13 4.83
C ALA A 90 -20.33 0.28 5.98
N ILE A 91 -19.87 -0.94 6.07
CA ILE A 91 -19.95 -1.68 7.32
C ILE A 91 -19.00 -0.93 8.26
N VAL A 92 -19.53 0.11 8.90
CA VAL A 92 -18.84 0.73 10.04
C VAL A 92 -18.84 -0.35 11.12
N SER A 93 -17.73 -1.04 11.28
CA SER A 93 -17.58 -1.92 12.43
C SER A 93 -17.46 -1.03 13.65
N ASP A 94 -18.54 -0.88 14.38
CA ASP A 94 -18.57 -0.36 15.74
C ASP A 94 -17.91 -1.36 16.73
N GLU A 95 -16.83 -2.01 16.38
CA GLU A 95 -16.01 -2.71 17.35
C GLU A 95 -15.29 -1.68 18.22
N LYS A 96 -16.02 -1.26 19.23
CA LYS A 96 -15.50 -0.52 20.39
C LYS A 96 -14.49 -1.39 21.10
N GLY A 97 -13.24 -1.19 20.80
CA GLY A 97 -12.22 -1.81 21.64
C GLY A 97 -10.87 -1.93 20.96
N THR A 98 -10.02 -1.01 21.25
CA THR A 98 -8.56 -0.92 21.13
C THR A 98 -8.08 0.11 20.10
N THR A 99 -7.79 1.27 20.60
CA THR A 99 -7.10 2.45 20.06
C THR A 99 -8.02 3.61 19.64
N ARG A 100 -8.01 4.61 20.46
CA ARG A 100 -8.91 5.78 20.57
C ARG A 100 -8.81 6.80 19.42
N ASP A 101 -8.10 6.55 18.30
CA ASP A 101 -7.62 7.67 17.49
C ASP A 101 -7.64 7.47 15.97
N ILE A 102 -8.14 6.36 15.41
CA ILE A 102 -8.17 6.14 13.96
C ILE A 102 -9.61 5.85 13.51
N ILE A 103 -10.11 6.65 12.57
CA ILE A 103 -11.39 6.37 11.92
C ILE A 103 -11.09 5.51 10.70
N GLU A 104 -11.61 4.30 10.69
CA GLU A 104 -11.54 3.40 9.55
C GLU A 104 -12.91 3.33 8.86
N VAL A 105 -12.91 3.44 7.55
CA VAL A 105 -14.09 3.31 6.70
C VAL A 105 -13.87 2.15 5.75
N TYR A 106 -14.74 1.18 5.78
CA TYR A 106 -14.69 0.00 4.93
C TYR A 106 -15.54 0.26 3.67
N LEU A 107 -14.91 0.14 2.51
CA LEU A 107 -15.54 0.34 1.20
C LEU A 107 -15.47 -0.93 0.37
N ASN A 108 -16.40 -1.07 -0.55
CA ASN A 108 -16.30 -2.04 -1.63
C ASN A 108 -16.04 -1.28 -2.93
N VAL A 109 -14.84 -1.43 -3.46
CA VAL A 109 -14.45 -0.79 -4.72
C VAL A 109 -14.37 -1.90 -5.78
N ASP A 110 -15.34 -1.97 -6.66
CA ASP A 110 -15.46 -2.95 -7.73
C ASP A 110 -15.29 -4.42 -7.27
N GLY A 111 -15.84 -4.74 -6.11
CA GLY A 111 -15.75 -6.09 -5.53
C GLY A 111 -14.54 -6.31 -4.61
N TYR A 112 -13.64 -5.33 -4.51
CA TYR A 112 -12.48 -5.42 -3.61
C TYR A 112 -12.73 -4.68 -2.30
N PRO A 113 -12.47 -5.32 -1.14
CA PRO A 113 -12.58 -4.64 0.14
C PRO A 113 -11.43 -3.65 0.31
N VAL A 114 -11.77 -2.40 0.57
CA VAL A 114 -10.82 -1.31 0.81
C VAL A 114 -11.08 -0.70 2.17
N ILE A 115 -10.03 -0.56 2.97
CA ILE A 115 -10.06 0.05 4.29
C ILE A 115 -9.41 1.43 4.20
N LEU A 116 -10.22 2.48 4.27
CA LEU A 116 -9.71 3.84 4.35
C LEU A 116 -9.42 4.19 5.80
N ALA A 117 -8.17 4.51 6.10
CA ALA A 117 -7.74 4.94 7.43
C ALA A 117 -7.46 6.45 7.44
N ASP A 118 -8.22 7.22 8.25
CA ASP A 118 -7.91 8.63 8.50
C ASP A 118 -6.77 8.75 9.51
N THR A 119 -5.64 9.20 9.02
CA THR A 119 -4.47 9.44 9.89
C THR A 119 -4.60 10.72 10.73
N ALA A 120 -5.60 11.56 10.47
CA ALA A 120 -5.85 12.82 11.18
C ALA A 120 -7.07 12.78 12.11
N GLY A 121 -7.68 11.60 12.33
CA GLY A 121 -8.91 11.39 13.10
C GLY A 121 -8.89 11.79 14.59
N ILE A 122 -7.88 12.55 15.01
CA ILE A 122 -7.85 13.17 16.30
C ILE A 122 -8.77 14.39 16.25
N ARG A 123 -10.02 14.19 16.67
CA ARG A 123 -10.95 15.29 16.92
C ARG A 123 -10.25 16.34 17.79
N ASP A 124 -10.13 17.55 17.25
CA ASP A 124 -9.92 18.82 17.92
C ASP A 124 -9.55 18.75 19.41
N SER A 125 -8.28 18.64 19.70
CA SER A 125 -7.76 19.19 20.94
C SER A 125 -6.78 20.30 20.58
N LYS A 126 -7.24 21.51 20.79
CA LYS A 126 -6.46 22.74 20.61
C LYS A 126 -5.10 22.58 21.28
N ASN A 127 -4.02 22.81 20.53
CA ASN A 127 -2.68 23.07 21.01
C ASN A 127 -1.87 21.90 21.58
N LYS A 128 -1.35 21.04 20.73
CA LYS A 128 -0.04 20.29 20.86
C LYS A 128 0.10 19.11 19.87
N THR A 129 -0.80 18.98 18.92
CA THR A 129 -1.06 17.74 18.18
C THR A 129 -0.58 17.72 16.73
N GLU A 130 -0.20 18.84 16.16
CA GLU A 130 0.15 18.90 14.72
C GLU A 130 1.39 18.05 14.40
N ILE A 131 2.43 18.13 15.23
CA ILE A 131 3.67 17.36 15.05
C ILE A 131 3.44 15.87 15.31
N LYS A 132 2.61 15.52 16.29
CA LYS A 132 2.24 14.12 16.59
C LYS A 132 1.33 13.54 15.49
N GLY A 133 0.41 14.33 14.97
CA GLY A 133 -0.47 13.91 13.88
C GLY A 133 0.31 13.54 12.61
N ILE A 134 1.27 14.37 12.21
CA ILE A 134 2.11 14.10 11.03
C ILE A 134 2.98 12.85 11.25
N SER A 135 3.56 12.66 12.43
CA SER A 135 4.39 11.48 12.71
C SER A 135 3.56 10.17 12.72
N LEU A 136 2.35 10.21 13.25
CA LEU A 136 1.41 9.07 13.17
C LEU A 136 0.99 8.79 11.72
N ALA A 137 0.71 9.84 10.95
CA ALA A 137 0.41 9.73 9.53
C ALA A 137 1.55 9.06 8.74
N ILE A 138 2.79 9.46 9.01
CA ILE A 138 4.00 8.87 8.39
C ILE A 138 4.15 7.39 8.77
N ASN A 139 3.89 7.02 10.01
CA ASN A 139 3.97 5.62 10.43
C ASN A 139 2.88 4.78 9.77
N LYS A 140 1.65 5.27 9.72
CA LYS A 140 0.53 4.58 9.07
C LYS A 140 0.74 4.44 7.56
N SER A 141 1.35 5.45 6.91
CA SER A 141 1.66 5.38 5.48
C SER A 141 2.59 4.24 5.11
N LYS A 142 3.49 3.84 6.02
CA LYS A 142 4.40 2.72 5.80
C LYS A 142 3.72 1.35 5.91
N GLU A 143 2.60 1.29 6.62
CA GLU A 143 1.82 0.08 6.83
C GLU A 143 0.68 -0.07 5.80
N SER A 144 0.41 0.99 5.04
CA SER A 144 -0.66 1.02 4.06
C SER A 144 -0.20 0.50 2.70
N ASP A 145 -1.13 -0.07 1.95
CA ASP A 145 -0.89 -0.57 0.59
C ASP A 145 -0.84 0.56 -0.44
N LEU A 146 -1.57 1.65 -0.16
CA LEU A 146 -1.62 2.85 -0.99
C LEU A 146 -1.78 4.08 -0.10
N ASN A 147 -1.18 5.19 -0.51
CA ASN A 147 -1.31 6.46 0.17
C ASN A 147 -2.06 7.48 -0.71
N LEU A 148 -3.14 8.06 -0.19
CA LEU A 148 -3.81 9.22 -0.78
C LEU A 148 -3.26 10.48 -0.12
N ILE A 149 -2.49 11.26 -0.87
CA ILE A 149 -1.91 12.54 -0.39
C ILE A 149 -2.86 13.67 -0.74
N MET A 150 -3.61 14.13 0.24
CA MET A 150 -4.64 15.15 0.02
C MET A 150 -4.11 16.56 0.24
N ILE A 151 -4.17 17.39 -0.79
CA ILE A 151 -3.67 18.76 -0.83
C ILE A 151 -4.83 19.71 -1.12
N ASP A 152 -4.83 20.85 -0.43
CA ASP A 152 -5.73 21.96 -0.77
C ASP A 152 -5.22 22.67 -2.04
N ASN A 153 -5.97 22.56 -3.13
CA ASN A 153 -5.60 23.17 -4.42
C ASN A 153 -5.49 24.71 -4.38
N SER A 154 -6.07 25.34 -3.37
CA SER A 154 -5.96 26.80 -3.16
C SER A 154 -4.77 27.21 -2.28
N SER A 155 -4.08 26.25 -1.64
CA SER A 155 -2.91 26.53 -0.82
C SER A 155 -1.71 26.93 -1.66
N LYS A 156 -1.01 27.97 -1.26
CA LYS A 156 0.20 28.44 -1.96
C LYS A 156 1.41 27.52 -1.76
N PHE A 157 1.44 26.82 -0.66
CA PHE A 157 2.57 25.99 -0.26
C PHE A 157 2.06 24.61 0.20
N ILE A 158 2.87 23.61 -0.04
CA ILE A 158 2.69 22.25 0.51
C ILE A 158 3.73 22.07 1.61
N ASP A 159 3.32 21.59 2.78
CA ASP A 159 4.25 21.25 3.86
C ASP A 159 5.35 20.31 3.34
N HIS A 160 6.60 20.63 3.67
CA HIS A 160 7.76 19.87 3.19
C HIS A 160 7.72 18.40 3.61
N LYS A 161 7.16 18.10 4.78
CA LYS A 161 7.01 16.73 5.27
C LYS A 161 6.00 15.92 4.42
N ILE A 162 4.91 16.57 4.00
CA ILE A 162 3.92 15.96 3.09
C ILE A 162 4.50 15.80 1.70
N LYS A 163 5.23 16.79 1.21
CA LYS A 163 5.90 16.72 -0.09
C LYS A 163 6.89 15.55 -0.16
N ASN A 164 7.59 15.25 0.92
CA ASN A 164 8.53 14.12 0.99
C ASN A 164 7.84 12.74 1.00
N LEU A 165 6.53 12.67 1.23
CA LEU A 165 5.76 11.43 1.15
C LEU A 165 5.27 11.14 -0.27
N ILE A 166 5.38 12.11 -1.19
CA ILE A 166 4.96 11.95 -2.57
C ILE A 166 6.00 11.10 -3.32
N ASN A 167 5.64 9.86 -3.62
CA ASN A 167 6.43 8.88 -4.35
C ASN A 167 5.58 8.20 -5.44
N ASP A 168 6.07 7.12 -6.04
CA ASP A 168 5.36 6.42 -7.10
C ASP A 168 4.21 5.54 -6.57
N ASP A 169 4.23 5.22 -5.27
CA ASP A 169 3.23 4.40 -4.58
C ASP A 169 2.14 5.25 -3.92
N CYS A 170 1.89 6.46 -4.42
CA CYS A 170 0.83 7.32 -3.91
C CYS A 170 -0.02 7.93 -5.02
N ILE A 171 -1.25 8.31 -4.66
CA ILE A 171 -2.13 9.15 -5.47
C ILE A 171 -2.21 10.51 -4.80
N VAL A 172 -1.91 11.57 -5.54
CA VAL A 172 -2.04 12.94 -5.06
C VAL A 172 -3.44 13.47 -5.41
N VAL A 173 -4.18 13.85 -4.40
CA VAL A 173 -5.54 14.37 -4.54
C VAL A 173 -5.53 15.87 -4.28
N LEU A 174 -5.74 16.66 -5.32
CA LEU A 174 -5.93 18.11 -5.23
C LEU A 174 -7.40 18.40 -5.00
N ASN A 175 -7.76 18.67 -3.76
CA ASN A 175 -9.12 19.00 -3.37
C ASN A 175 -9.43 20.50 -3.48
N LYS A 176 -10.71 20.85 -3.44
CA LYS A 176 -11.24 22.23 -3.56
C LYS A 176 -11.04 22.81 -4.95
N SER A 177 -11.23 21.99 -5.99
CA SER A 177 -11.17 22.44 -7.39
C SER A 177 -12.25 23.46 -7.75
N ASP A 178 -13.26 23.60 -6.89
CA ASP A 178 -14.33 24.60 -6.98
C ASP A 178 -13.86 26.03 -6.65
N ILE A 179 -12.69 26.20 -6.03
CA ILE A 179 -12.12 27.52 -5.74
C ILE A 179 -11.33 28.02 -6.94
N ASN A 180 -11.62 29.24 -7.40
CA ASN A 180 -10.98 29.83 -8.59
C ASN A 180 -9.50 30.17 -8.42
N ASN A 181 -8.92 30.04 -7.23
CA ASN A 181 -7.53 30.37 -6.96
C ASN A 181 -6.64 29.11 -7.07
N LYS A 182 -6.55 28.55 -8.28
CA LYS A 182 -5.72 27.37 -8.56
C LYS A 182 -4.23 27.73 -8.41
N GLN A 183 -3.51 26.97 -7.62
CA GLN A 183 -2.06 27.08 -7.51
C GLN A 183 -1.40 26.00 -8.39
N ASN A 184 -0.28 26.35 -9.00
CA ASN A 184 0.52 25.37 -9.72
C ASN A 184 1.47 24.68 -8.74
N HIS A 185 1.05 23.51 -8.25
CA HIS A 185 1.90 22.65 -7.44
C HIS A 185 2.78 21.85 -8.39
N ASN A 186 4.05 22.17 -8.49
CA ASN A 186 5.00 21.39 -9.30
C ASN A 186 5.19 19.99 -8.69
N LEU A 187 4.31 19.05 -9.06
CA LEU A 187 4.25 17.67 -8.54
C LEU A 187 4.93 16.65 -9.46
N GLY A 188 5.50 17.10 -10.59
CA GLY A 188 6.10 16.22 -11.59
C GLY A 188 5.06 15.33 -12.31
N GLU A 189 5.52 14.21 -12.87
CA GLU A 189 4.68 13.21 -13.54
C GLU A 189 4.04 12.22 -12.53
N LYS A 190 3.38 12.72 -11.50
CA LYS A 190 2.72 11.88 -10.49
C LYS A 190 1.25 11.64 -10.84
N ASN A 191 0.67 10.58 -10.28
CA ASN A 191 -0.77 10.33 -10.37
C ASN A 191 -1.53 11.41 -9.60
N VAL A 192 -2.00 12.44 -10.29
CA VAL A 192 -2.71 13.58 -9.70
C VAL A 192 -4.17 13.54 -10.10
N VAL A 193 -5.06 13.56 -9.11
CA VAL A 193 -6.51 13.61 -9.29
C VAL A 193 -7.04 14.93 -8.72
N LEU A 194 -7.77 15.67 -9.52
CA LEU A 194 -8.38 16.95 -9.12
C LEU A 194 -9.85 16.74 -8.73
N ILE A 195 -10.19 17.02 -7.48
CA ILE A 195 -11.55 16.80 -6.95
C ILE A 195 -12.14 18.05 -6.28
N SER A 196 -13.45 18.07 -6.11
CA SER A 196 -14.15 18.91 -5.15
C SER A 196 -15.07 18.06 -4.28
N VAL A 197 -14.66 17.84 -3.03
CA VAL A 197 -15.49 17.14 -2.05
C VAL A 197 -16.77 17.92 -1.78
N LYS A 198 -16.70 19.25 -1.77
CA LYS A 198 -17.86 20.14 -1.55
C LYS A 198 -18.94 19.98 -2.64
N ASN A 199 -18.51 19.93 -3.89
CA ASN A 199 -19.41 19.87 -5.05
C ASN A 199 -19.60 18.43 -5.56
N ASN A 200 -19.01 17.44 -4.89
CA ASN A 200 -19.05 16.02 -5.27
C ASN A 200 -18.55 15.78 -6.71
N GLN A 201 -17.48 16.48 -7.10
CA GLN A 201 -16.95 16.47 -8.45
C GLN A 201 -15.69 15.58 -8.52
N ASN A 202 -15.63 14.68 -9.52
CA ASN A 202 -14.54 13.73 -9.77
C ASN A 202 -14.26 12.81 -8.56
N ILE A 203 -15.32 12.37 -7.86
CA ILE A 203 -15.21 11.46 -6.70
C ILE A 203 -15.53 10.01 -7.11
N ILE A 204 -16.12 9.79 -8.28
CA ILE A 204 -16.63 8.49 -8.73
C ILE A 204 -15.68 7.82 -9.73
N GLU A 205 -14.74 8.56 -10.26
CA GLU A 205 -13.72 8.03 -11.17
C GLU A 205 -12.52 7.52 -10.39
#